data_2336d971091b29062d80564eded51233
#
_entry.id   2336d971091b29062d80564eded51233
#
_cell.length_a   1.000
_cell.length_b   1.000
_cell.length_c   1.000
_cell.angle_alpha   90.00
_cell.angle_beta   90.00
_cell.angle_gamma   90.00
#
_symmetry.space_group_name_H-M   'P 1'
#
loop_
_entity.id
_entity.type
_entity.pdbx_description
1 polymer ?
#
loop_
_entity_poly.entity_id
_entity_poly.type
_entity_poly.pdbx_seq_one_letter_code
_entity_poly.pdbx_strand_id
1 'polypeptide(L)'
;MSKILLVLCHPNYSNSFANKQIITNLKSLLPNIEIDHINSLYPDEKINIKAEQEKLIRNDIIIFQFPMYWHNRPYFLSKWFEEVYEY
;
A
#
# COMPACT_ATOMS: atom_id res chain seq x y z
N MET A 1 -17.60 6.67 -10.96
CA MET A 1 -16.86 5.45 -10.59
C MET A 1 -16.02 5.69 -9.37
N SER A 2 -16.00 4.73 -8.46
CA SER A 2 -15.18 4.84 -7.27
C SER A 2 -13.69 4.77 -7.60
N LYS A 3 -12.91 5.61 -6.96
CA LYS A 3 -11.45 5.57 -7.06
C LYS A 3 -10.91 4.69 -5.94
N ILE A 4 -10.01 3.79 -6.28
CA ILE A 4 -9.47 2.81 -5.35
C ILE A 4 -7.97 2.99 -5.21
N LEU A 5 -7.50 3.04 -3.97
CA LEU A 5 -6.08 3.06 -3.62
C LEU A 5 -5.71 1.73 -2.97
N LEU A 6 -4.70 1.06 -3.48
CA LEU A 6 -4.14 -0.12 -2.84
C LEU A 6 -2.80 0.26 -2.21
N VAL A 7 -2.76 0.23 -0.88
CA VAL A 7 -1.51 0.46 -0.14
C VAL A 7 -0.84 -0.90 0.03
N LEU A 8 0.27 -1.09 -0.67
CA LEU A 8 1.00 -2.34 -0.67
C LEU A 8 2.24 -2.21 0.21
N CYS A 9 2.31 -3.02 1.25
CA CYS A 9 3.47 -3.07 2.13
C CYS A 9 4.02 -4.50 2.14
N HIS A 10 5.07 -4.75 1.37
CA HIS A 10 5.68 -6.07 1.27
C HIS A 10 7.18 -5.92 1.11
N PRO A 11 7.97 -6.23 2.14
CA PRO A 11 9.43 -6.01 2.10
C PRO A 11 10.15 -6.84 1.03
N ASN A 12 9.60 -8.00 0.66
CA ASN A 12 10.19 -8.87 -0.35
C ASN A 12 9.28 -9.06 -1.56
N TYR A 13 8.64 -7.99 -2.01
CA TYR A 13 7.68 -8.07 -3.09
C TYR A 13 8.28 -8.68 -4.36
N SER A 14 9.53 -8.34 -4.68
CA SER A 14 10.19 -8.85 -5.89
C SER A 14 10.32 -10.37 -5.89
N ASN A 15 10.32 -11.00 -4.70
CA ASN A 15 10.41 -12.44 -4.55
C ASN A 15 9.07 -13.11 -4.29
N SER A 16 7.98 -12.35 -4.31
CA SER A 16 6.64 -12.87 -4.00
C SER A 16 5.82 -13.01 -5.27
N PHE A 17 5.88 -14.19 -5.88
CA PHE A 17 5.15 -14.48 -7.10
C PHE A 17 3.63 -14.30 -6.91
N ALA A 18 3.09 -14.84 -5.81
CA ALA A 18 1.65 -14.79 -5.55
C ALA A 18 1.14 -13.36 -5.43
N ASN A 19 1.87 -12.49 -4.72
CA ASN A 19 1.46 -11.10 -4.56
C ASN A 19 1.54 -10.32 -5.88
N LYS A 20 2.55 -10.59 -6.68
CA LYS A 20 2.66 -9.97 -8.01
C LYS A 20 1.51 -10.39 -8.90
N GLN A 21 1.10 -11.65 -8.83
CA GLN A 21 -0.02 -12.17 -9.60
C GLN A 21 -1.32 -11.47 -9.20
N ILE A 22 -1.55 -11.33 -7.91
CA ILE A 22 -2.74 -10.64 -7.38
C ILE A 22 -2.80 -9.19 -7.89
N ILE A 23 -1.68 -8.48 -7.82
CA ILE A 23 -1.62 -7.09 -8.27
C ILE A 23 -1.87 -7.00 -9.78
N THR A 24 -1.28 -7.89 -10.55
CA THR A 24 -1.50 -7.94 -12.00
C THR A 24 -2.97 -8.16 -12.33
N ASN A 25 -3.61 -9.10 -11.63
CA ASN A 25 -5.03 -9.37 -11.82
C ASN A 25 -5.90 -8.19 -11.44
N LEU A 26 -5.58 -7.52 -10.34
CA LEU A 26 -6.32 -6.34 -9.91
C LEU A 26 -6.22 -5.20 -10.93
N LYS A 27 -5.03 -4.96 -11.47
CA LYS A 27 -4.84 -3.94 -12.49
C LYS A 27 -5.63 -4.24 -13.75
N SER A 28 -5.74 -5.52 -14.10
CA SER A 28 -6.52 -5.96 -15.26
C SER A 28 -8.01 -5.72 -15.06
N LEU A 29 -8.52 -6.02 -13.86
CA LEU A 29 -9.92 -5.86 -13.52
C LEU A 29 -10.29 -4.41 -13.21
N LEU A 30 -9.36 -3.65 -12.62
CA LEU A 30 -9.57 -2.29 -12.17
C LEU A 30 -8.46 -1.41 -12.74
N PRO A 31 -8.54 -1.05 -14.04
CA PRO A 31 -7.44 -0.35 -14.71
C PRO A 31 -7.09 1.02 -14.10
N ASN A 32 -8.02 1.61 -13.37
CA ASN A 32 -7.80 2.92 -12.75
C ASN A 32 -7.36 2.83 -11.29
N ILE A 33 -7.06 1.62 -10.78
CA ILE A 33 -6.59 1.47 -9.41
C ILE A 33 -5.22 2.13 -9.25
N GLU A 34 -5.07 2.86 -8.15
CA GLU A 34 -3.78 3.46 -7.79
C GLU A 34 -3.05 2.53 -6.84
N ILE A 35 -1.79 2.21 -7.15
CA ILE A 35 -0.97 1.32 -6.34
C ILE A 35 0.06 2.15 -5.59
N ASP A 36 0.06 2.05 -4.27
CA ASP A 36 0.99 2.75 -3.40
C ASP A 36 1.91 1.72 -2.72
N HIS A 37 3.01 1.36 -3.39
CA HIS A 37 3.97 0.40 -2.86
C HIS A 37 4.95 1.13 -1.94
N ILE A 38 4.59 1.27 -0.67
CA ILE A 38 5.31 2.11 0.27
C ILE A 38 6.75 1.66 0.53
N ASN A 39 7.04 0.36 0.47
CA ASN A 39 8.42 -0.12 0.62
C ASN A 39 9.31 0.35 -0.52
N SER A 40 8.77 0.46 -1.73
CA SER A 40 9.52 0.90 -2.90
C SER A 40 9.71 2.42 -2.91
N LEU A 41 8.67 3.16 -2.52
CA LEU A 41 8.72 4.62 -2.50
C LEU A 41 9.60 5.15 -1.38
N TYR A 42 9.61 4.47 -0.24
CA TYR A 42 10.31 4.93 0.95
C TYR A 42 11.29 3.86 1.45
N PRO A 43 12.36 3.58 0.69
CA PRO A 43 13.30 2.53 1.08
C PRO A 43 14.03 2.82 2.39
N ASP A 44 14.13 4.09 2.77
CA ASP A 44 14.71 4.51 4.04
C ASP A 44 13.66 4.73 5.14
N GLU A 45 12.40 4.37 4.85
CA GLU A 45 11.26 4.52 5.75
C GLU A 45 10.94 5.98 6.14
N LYS A 46 11.42 6.93 5.36
CA LYS A 46 11.09 8.33 5.56
C LYS A 46 9.90 8.70 4.69
N ILE A 47 8.73 8.64 5.28
CA ILE A 47 7.46 8.79 4.57
C ILE A 47 7.18 10.26 4.27
N ASN A 48 6.77 10.53 3.03
CA ASN A 48 6.25 11.86 2.67
C ASN A 48 4.79 11.89 3.09
N ILE A 49 4.54 12.38 4.30
CA ILE A 49 3.22 12.34 4.94
C ILE A 49 2.19 13.06 4.09
N LYS A 50 2.52 14.24 3.59
CA LYS A 50 1.58 15.04 2.80
C LYS A 50 1.17 14.33 1.51
N ALA A 51 2.12 13.73 0.81
CA ALA A 51 1.84 13.00 -0.42
C ALA A 51 0.94 11.80 -0.16
N GLU A 52 1.18 11.07 0.92
CA GLU A 52 0.34 9.93 1.29
C GLU A 52 -1.07 10.37 1.69
N GLN A 53 -1.18 11.47 2.42
CA GLN A 53 -2.48 11.99 2.81
C GLN A 53 -3.29 12.45 1.58
N GLU A 54 -2.63 13.02 0.59
CA GLU A 54 -3.29 13.41 -0.66
C GLU A 54 -3.84 12.19 -1.40
N LYS A 55 -3.12 11.06 -1.38
CA LYS A 55 -3.60 9.82 -1.97
C LYS A 55 -4.88 9.33 -1.27
N LEU A 56 -4.93 9.44 0.05
CA LEU A 56 -6.11 9.06 0.81
C LEU A 56 -7.31 9.92 0.46
N ILE A 57 -7.09 11.22 0.33
CA ILE A 57 -8.16 12.17 0.07
C ILE A 57 -8.78 11.96 -1.32
N ARG A 58 -7.96 11.66 -2.32
CA ARG A 58 -8.47 11.55 -3.69
C ARG A 58 -9.05 10.18 -4.05
N ASN A 59 -8.99 9.22 -3.12
CA ASN A 59 -9.53 7.89 -3.34
C ASN A 59 -10.70 7.62 -2.42
N ASP A 60 -11.70 6.89 -2.92
CA ASP A 60 -12.92 6.57 -2.17
C ASP A 60 -12.78 5.30 -1.35
N ILE A 61 -11.99 4.35 -1.85
CA ILE A 61 -11.82 3.05 -1.22
C ILE A 61 -10.33 2.81 -1.02
N ILE A 62 -9.95 2.41 0.19
CA ILE A 62 -8.55 2.14 0.54
C ILE A 62 -8.42 0.66 0.87
N ILE A 63 -7.54 -0.03 0.16
CA ILE A 63 -7.26 -1.45 0.39
C ILE A 63 -5.82 -1.56 0.87
N PHE A 64 -5.61 -2.37 1.91
CA PHE A 64 -4.27 -2.63 2.42
C PHE A 64 -3.89 -4.07 2.13
N GLN A 65 -2.71 -4.26 1.54
CA GLN A 65 -2.17 -5.59 1.28
C GLN A 65 -0.79 -5.72 1.89
N PHE A 66 -0.62 -6.76 2.72
CA PHE A 66 0.64 -7.00 3.42
C PHE A 66 0.71 -8.48 3.78
N PRO A 67 1.94 -9.03 3.97
CA PRO A 67 2.06 -10.42 4.41
C PRO A 67 1.60 -10.56 5.86
N MET A 68 0.94 -11.68 6.15
CA MET A 68 0.49 -11.98 7.51
C MET A 68 1.64 -12.54 8.32
N TYR A 69 1.98 -11.86 9.39
CA TYR A 69 2.91 -12.37 10.39
C TYR A 69 2.12 -12.94 11.57
N TRP A 70 2.80 -13.73 12.42
CA TRP A 70 2.13 -14.45 13.50
C TRP A 70 1.24 -13.57 14.39
N HIS A 71 1.67 -12.37 14.70
CA HIS A 71 0.98 -11.54 15.66
C HIS A 71 0.65 -10.14 15.17
N ASN A 72 1.30 -9.65 14.13
CA ASN A 72 1.18 -8.25 13.75
C ASN A 72 1.32 -8.03 12.26
N ARG A 73 0.81 -6.89 11.81
CA ARG A 73 1.12 -6.37 10.49
C ARG A 73 2.59 -5.94 10.44
N PRO A 74 3.18 -5.77 9.24
CA PRO A 74 4.57 -5.31 9.14
C PRO A 74 4.79 -3.99 9.87
N TYR A 75 5.95 -3.85 10.49
CA TYR A 75 6.30 -2.65 11.26
C TYR A 75 6.15 -1.37 10.41
N PHE A 76 6.62 -1.40 9.16
CA PHE A 76 6.53 -0.23 8.30
C PHE A 76 5.09 0.18 8.04
N LEU A 77 4.18 -0.78 7.90
CA LEU A 77 2.77 -0.47 7.72
C LEU A 77 2.20 0.18 8.98
N SER A 78 2.60 -0.29 10.16
CA SER A 78 2.21 0.33 11.42
C SER A 78 2.70 1.77 11.51
N LYS A 79 3.94 2.00 11.11
CA LYS A 79 4.52 3.34 11.06
C LYS A 79 3.73 4.24 10.11
N TRP A 80 3.37 3.71 8.94
CA TRP A 80 2.57 4.44 7.96
C TRP A 80 1.22 4.86 8.57
N PHE A 81 0.53 3.94 9.27
CA PHE A 81 -0.72 4.26 9.95
C PHE A 81 -0.55 5.39 10.95
N GLU A 82 0.49 5.32 11.78
CA GLU A 82 0.71 6.34 12.79
C GLU A 82 1.02 7.71 12.19
N GLU A 83 1.86 7.75 11.17
CA GLU A 83 2.35 9.01 10.62
C GLU A 83 1.37 9.64 9.61
N VAL A 84 0.66 8.81 8.85
CA VAL A 84 -0.18 9.32 7.76
C VAL A 84 -1.66 9.35 8.16
N TYR A 85 -2.16 8.22 8.65
CA TYR A 85 -3.60 8.07 8.85
C TYR A 85 -4.08 8.67 10.16
N GLU A 86 -3.32 8.49 11.23
CA GLU A 86 -3.70 8.93 12.56
C GLU A 86 -3.17 10.31 12.93
N TYR A 87 -2.40 10.91 12.05
CA TYR A 87 -1.78 12.20 12.29
C TYR A 87 -2.81 13.32 12.37
#